data_aa479ff16f8eb3d70bab3760a05d7221
#
_entry.id   aa479ff16f8eb3d70bab3760a05d7221
#
_cell.length_a   1.000
_cell.length_b   1.000
_cell.length_c   1.000
_cell.angle_alpha   90.00
_cell.angle_beta   90.00
_cell.angle_gamma   90.00
#
_symmetry.space_group_name_H-M   'P 1'
#
loop_
_entity.id
_entity.type
_entity.pdbx_description
1 polymer ?
#
loop_
_entity_poly.entity_id
_entity_poly.type
_entity_poly.pdbx_seq_one_letter_code
_entity_poly.pdbx_strand_id
1 'polypeptide(L)'
;EGANTLNIRLEYALVVTFLYGHMYACNEYCKYYKNIENVLYKFIPAVHRTYYDGSITHVTGIVKITAEDYAAMPSRFDGPWLRNNFPDVAESMDRFIDKVKQETHGELLGNLEIIRIPLNLYRARNATNRQWRNLPGDHPFANSPVFLVGDSAIGSPYFQSISLGLECAMFLAGLIAQRDLPLRDMLDRYELYMYKQWLRVYMRSKMIKHNKDLFESLDDPLALLEKLHIY
;
A
#
# COMPACT_ATOMS: atom_id res chain seq x y z
N GLU A 1 23.15 -5.19 2.88
CA GLU A 1 21.70 -5.05 2.61
C GLU A 1 21.29 -3.59 2.74
N GLY A 2 20.73 -2.97 1.70
CA GLY A 2 19.94 -1.77 1.85
C GLY A 2 20.61 -0.41 1.66
N ALA A 3 21.86 -0.30 1.30
CA ALA A 3 22.49 1.00 1.06
C ALA A 3 21.94 1.77 -0.18
N ASN A 4 21.10 1.12 -0.98
CA ASN A 4 20.64 1.65 -2.28
C ASN A 4 19.19 2.17 -2.28
N THR A 5 18.50 2.16 -1.14
CA THR A 5 17.12 2.66 -1.04
C THR A 5 16.94 3.58 0.16
N LEU A 6 16.18 4.65 -0.03
CA LEU A 6 15.64 5.43 1.07
C LEU A 6 14.27 4.86 1.40
N ASN A 7 14.08 4.44 2.65
CA ASN A 7 12.84 3.82 3.12
C ASN A 7 12.27 4.62 4.30
N ILE A 8 11.05 5.08 4.14
CA ILE A 8 10.32 5.84 5.17
C ILE A 8 9.09 5.03 5.56
N ARG A 9 9.06 4.61 6.81
CA ARG A 9 7.92 3.89 7.37
C ARG A 9 6.79 4.87 7.70
N LEU A 10 5.59 4.57 7.23
CA LEU A 10 4.42 5.40 7.46
C LEU A 10 3.49 4.75 8.49
N GLU A 11 3.09 3.50 8.27
CA GLU A 11 2.13 2.76 9.09
C GLU A 11 2.46 1.27 9.08
N TYR A 12 1.74 0.50 9.91
CA TYR A 12 1.74 -0.96 9.91
C TYR A 12 0.33 -1.47 9.67
N ALA A 13 0.20 -2.55 8.94
CA ALA A 13 -1.09 -3.13 8.64
C ALA A 13 -1.05 -4.66 8.55
N LEU A 14 -2.20 -5.27 8.75
CA LEU A 14 -2.50 -6.63 8.33
C LEU A 14 -3.24 -6.57 7.00
N VAL A 15 -2.84 -7.40 6.07
CA VAL A 15 -3.63 -7.73 4.88
C VAL A 15 -4.32 -9.03 5.14
N VAL A 16 -5.64 -9.01 5.11
CA VAL A 16 -6.51 -10.15 5.38
C VAL A 16 -7.19 -10.54 4.07
N THR A 17 -7.07 -11.81 3.71
CA THR A 17 -7.63 -12.34 2.47
C THR A 17 -8.51 -13.54 2.79
N PHE A 18 -9.70 -13.62 2.20
CA PHE A 18 -10.61 -14.74 2.33
C PHE A 18 -11.54 -14.89 1.14
N LEU A 19 -12.10 -16.08 1.01
CA LEU A 19 -13.15 -16.39 0.06
C LEU A 19 -14.51 -16.44 0.76
N TYR A 20 -15.51 -15.93 0.09
CA TYR A 20 -16.86 -15.88 0.60
C TYR A 20 -17.86 -16.37 -0.44
N GLY A 21 -18.77 -17.28 -0.07
CA GLY A 21 -19.82 -17.79 -0.93
C GLY A 21 -21.05 -16.87 -0.99
N HIS A 22 -21.80 -16.88 -2.11
CA HIS A 22 -23.04 -16.14 -2.34
C HIS A 22 -22.95 -14.61 -2.29
N MET A 23 -22.43 -13.95 -3.37
CA MET A 23 -21.81 -12.67 -3.14
C MET A 23 -22.15 -11.50 -4.02
N TYR A 24 -23.22 -11.45 -4.73
CA TYR A 24 -23.66 -10.17 -5.31
C TYR A 24 -23.85 -9.09 -4.24
N ALA A 25 -24.45 -9.46 -3.12
CA ALA A 25 -24.71 -8.54 -2.02
C ALA A 25 -23.44 -8.10 -1.26
N CYS A 26 -22.39 -8.94 -1.13
CA CYS A 26 -21.18 -8.54 -0.43
C CYS A 26 -20.38 -7.47 -1.19
N ASN A 27 -20.43 -7.48 -2.52
CA ASN A 27 -19.76 -6.45 -3.32
C ASN A 27 -20.31 -5.05 -2.97
N GLU A 28 -21.63 -4.93 -2.92
CA GLU A 28 -22.29 -3.69 -2.48
C GLU A 28 -22.01 -3.40 -1.00
N TYR A 29 -22.05 -4.42 -0.16
CA TYR A 29 -21.74 -4.28 1.25
C TYR A 29 -20.33 -3.78 1.52
N CYS A 30 -19.32 -4.30 0.83
CA CYS A 30 -17.94 -3.81 0.95
C CYS A 30 -17.78 -2.36 0.54
N LYS A 31 -18.52 -1.89 -0.48
CA LYS A 31 -18.50 -0.48 -0.91
C LYS A 31 -19.05 0.47 0.16
N TYR A 32 -20.09 0.03 0.87
CA TYR A 32 -20.81 0.86 1.83
C TYR A 32 -20.45 0.57 3.28
N TYR A 33 -19.59 -0.44 3.53
CA TYR A 33 -19.14 -0.74 4.87
C TYR A 33 -18.33 0.42 5.43
N LYS A 34 -19.01 1.27 6.13
CA LYS A 34 -18.41 2.28 6.99
C LYS A 34 -18.39 1.69 8.37
N ASN A 35 -17.22 1.45 8.88
CA ASN A 35 -17.11 0.98 10.25
C ASN A 35 -17.73 2.01 11.17
N ILE A 36 -18.75 1.59 11.79
CA ILE A 36 -19.56 2.34 12.71
C ILE A 36 -19.05 1.91 14.07
N GLU A 37 -18.64 2.81 14.91
CA GLU A 37 -18.27 2.57 16.30
C GLU A 37 -16.79 2.27 16.55
N ASN A 38 -16.21 3.07 17.39
CA ASN A 38 -14.98 3.00 18.20
C ASN A 38 -14.28 1.64 18.27
N VAL A 39 -13.81 1.12 17.15
CA VAL A 39 -12.95 -0.04 17.12
C VAL A 39 -11.53 0.46 16.97
N LEU A 40 -10.68 0.15 17.95
CA LEU A 40 -9.26 0.49 17.93
C LEU A 40 -8.57 0.03 16.64
N TYR A 41 -8.98 -1.14 16.14
CA TYR A 41 -8.48 -1.76 14.92
C TYR A 41 -9.58 -1.80 13.85
N LYS A 42 -9.51 -0.87 12.93
CA LYS A 42 -10.53 -0.75 11.87
C LYS A 42 -10.24 -1.68 10.71
N PHE A 43 -11.19 -2.56 10.38
CA PHE A 43 -11.12 -3.37 9.18
C PHE A 43 -11.71 -2.60 7.99
N ILE A 44 -10.93 -2.51 6.91
CA ILE A 44 -11.34 -1.85 5.66
C ILE A 44 -11.37 -2.91 4.56
N PRO A 45 -12.55 -3.46 4.25
CA PRO A 45 -12.70 -4.48 3.22
C PRO A 45 -12.66 -3.89 1.81
N ALA A 46 -12.20 -4.68 0.86
CA ALA A 46 -12.33 -4.43 -0.57
C ALA A 46 -12.55 -5.74 -1.32
N VAL A 47 -13.45 -5.74 -2.28
CA VAL A 47 -13.62 -6.89 -3.17
C VAL A 47 -12.47 -6.89 -4.15
N HIS A 48 -11.72 -7.97 -4.14
CA HIS A 48 -10.61 -8.17 -5.07
C HIS A 48 -11.09 -8.77 -6.39
N ARG A 49 -11.95 -9.80 -6.31
CA ARG A 49 -12.44 -10.51 -7.48
C ARG A 49 -13.79 -11.19 -7.14
N THR A 50 -14.70 -11.17 -8.10
CA THR A 50 -15.93 -11.99 -8.08
C THR A 50 -15.87 -12.96 -9.24
N TYR A 51 -16.20 -14.24 -9.02
CA TYR A 51 -16.30 -15.20 -10.09
C TYR A 51 -17.54 -14.93 -10.95
N TYR A 52 -17.51 -15.35 -12.22
CA TYR A 52 -18.53 -15.01 -13.23
C TYR A 52 -19.93 -15.44 -12.87
N ASP A 53 -20.06 -16.55 -12.17
CA ASP A 53 -21.35 -17.08 -11.70
C ASP A 53 -21.84 -16.42 -10.40
N GLY A 54 -21.05 -15.49 -9.84
CA GLY A 54 -21.36 -14.82 -8.58
C GLY A 54 -21.32 -15.71 -7.34
N SER A 55 -20.91 -16.98 -7.48
CA SER A 55 -20.92 -17.95 -6.40
C SER A 55 -19.85 -17.71 -5.34
N ILE A 56 -18.71 -17.12 -5.76
CA ILE A 56 -17.55 -16.89 -4.86
C ILE A 56 -17.02 -15.49 -5.08
N THR A 57 -16.76 -14.79 -3.98
CA THR A 57 -16.03 -13.52 -3.99
C THR A 57 -14.76 -13.62 -3.18
N HIS A 58 -13.69 -13.06 -3.76
CA HIS A 58 -12.41 -12.91 -3.11
C HIS A 58 -12.36 -11.52 -2.46
N VAL A 59 -12.31 -11.49 -1.15
CA VAL A 59 -12.24 -10.27 -0.36
C VAL A 59 -10.81 -10.10 0.16
N THR A 60 -10.27 -8.91 0.00
CA THR A 60 -9.02 -8.49 0.64
C THR A 60 -9.32 -7.28 1.49
N GLY A 61 -8.92 -7.31 2.74
CA GLY A 61 -9.10 -6.18 3.65
C GLY A 61 -7.80 -5.78 4.33
N ILE A 62 -7.79 -4.60 4.90
CA ILE A 62 -6.66 -4.05 5.64
C ILE A 62 -7.12 -3.70 7.05
N VAL A 63 -6.32 -4.12 8.04
CA VAL A 63 -6.44 -3.68 9.43
C VAL A 63 -5.18 -2.89 9.79
N LYS A 64 -5.33 -1.64 10.19
CA LYS A 64 -4.22 -0.86 10.75
C LYS A 64 -3.89 -1.40 12.14
N ILE A 65 -2.61 -1.59 12.42
CA ILE A 65 -2.12 -2.10 13.70
C ILE A 65 -1.02 -1.21 14.26
N THR A 66 -0.72 -1.35 15.53
CA THR A 66 0.37 -0.63 16.19
C THR A 66 1.74 -1.19 15.79
N ALA A 67 2.81 -0.47 16.11
CA ALA A 67 4.17 -0.96 15.93
C ALA A 67 4.49 -2.14 16.84
N GLU A 68 3.90 -2.15 18.02
CA GLU A 68 4.06 -3.18 19.05
C GLU A 68 3.41 -4.48 18.60
N ASP A 69 2.15 -4.42 18.15
CA ASP A 69 1.45 -5.57 17.56
C ASP A 69 2.21 -6.14 16.39
N TYR A 70 2.66 -5.25 15.49
CA TYR A 70 3.44 -5.66 14.33
C TYR A 70 4.71 -6.42 14.72
N ALA A 71 5.42 -5.98 15.75
CA ALA A 71 6.64 -6.64 16.21
C ALA A 71 6.34 -8.01 16.85
N ALA A 72 5.21 -8.15 17.53
CA ALA A 72 4.80 -9.38 18.23
C ALA A 72 4.20 -10.45 17.31
N MET A 73 3.67 -10.07 16.14
CA MET A 73 3.03 -11.01 15.21
C MET A 73 4.04 -11.71 14.29
N PRO A 74 3.79 -12.96 13.85
CA PRO A 74 4.52 -13.60 12.75
C PRO A 74 4.28 -12.87 11.41
N SER A 75 5.08 -13.19 10.39
CA SER A 75 4.91 -12.59 9.06
C SER A 75 3.63 -13.04 8.35
N ARG A 76 3.17 -14.28 8.60
CA ARG A 76 1.96 -14.89 8.03
C ARG A 76 1.31 -15.79 9.08
N PHE A 77 0.00 -15.74 9.19
CA PHE A 77 -0.81 -16.53 10.11
C PHE A 77 -2.26 -16.60 9.63
N ASP A 78 -3.11 -17.31 10.37
CA ASP A 78 -4.53 -17.50 10.07
C ASP A 78 -5.47 -16.82 11.09
N GLY A 79 -6.76 -16.88 10.82
CA GLY A 79 -7.79 -16.33 11.69
C GLY A 79 -7.80 -16.92 13.10
N PRO A 80 -7.76 -18.26 13.28
CA PRO A 80 -7.65 -18.87 14.60
C PRO A 80 -6.46 -18.38 15.42
N TRP A 81 -5.29 -18.30 14.81
CA TRP A 81 -4.11 -17.77 15.48
C TRP A 81 -4.33 -16.32 15.96
N LEU A 82 -4.90 -15.45 15.10
CA LEU A 82 -5.16 -14.07 15.44
C LEU A 82 -6.13 -13.93 16.61
N ARG A 83 -7.25 -14.67 16.58
CA ARG A 83 -8.25 -14.66 17.66
C ARG A 83 -7.67 -15.07 19.01
N ASN A 84 -6.77 -16.05 19.02
CA ASN A 84 -6.15 -16.57 20.23
C ASN A 84 -5.09 -15.64 20.82
N ASN A 85 -4.38 -14.88 19.98
CA ASN A 85 -3.25 -14.07 20.43
C ASN A 85 -3.55 -12.56 20.46
N PHE A 86 -4.46 -12.08 19.59
CA PHE A 86 -4.83 -10.67 19.44
C PHE A 86 -6.34 -10.53 19.23
N PRO A 87 -7.16 -10.87 20.24
CA PRO A 87 -8.63 -10.87 20.12
C PRO A 87 -9.19 -9.50 19.71
N ASP A 88 -8.65 -8.41 20.24
CA ASP A 88 -9.10 -7.05 19.93
C ASP A 88 -8.87 -6.68 18.45
N VAL A 89 -7.78 -7.15 17.86
CA VAL A 89 -7.50 -6.98 16.43
C VAL A 89 -8.46 -7.83 15.58
N ALA A 90 -8.77 -9.05 16.03
CA ALA A 90 -9.65 -9.97 15.33
C ALA A 90 -11.11 -9.48 15.34
N GLU A 91 -11.54 -8.80 16.39
CA GLU A 91 -12.93 -8.40 16.62
C GLU A 91 -13.51 -7.60 15.43
N SER A 92 -12.75 -6.67 14.87
CA SER A 92 -13.24 -5.84 13.76
C SER A 92 -13.50 -6.63 12.48
N MET A 93 -12.70 -7.66 12.23
CA MET A 93 -12.89 -8.55 11.08
C MET A 93 -14.06 -9.50 11.32
N ASP A 94 -14.15 -10.06 12.53
CA ASP A 94 -15.22 -10.98 12.90
C ASP A 94 -16.57 -10.26 12.85
N ARG A 95 -16.67 -9.05 13.34
CA ARG A 95 -17.87 -8.19 13.20
C ARG A 95 -18.26 -7.96 11.73
N PHE A 96 -17.28 -7.72 10.86
CA PHE A 96 -17.56 -7.58 9.42
C PHE A 96 -18.11 -8.89 8.84
N ILE A 97 -17.45 -10.02 9.12
CA ILE A 97 -17.84 -11.33 8.60
C ILE A 97 -19.25 -11.71 9.10
N ASP A 98 -19.52 -11.52 10.39
CA ASP A 98 -20.83 -11.81 10.97
C ASP A 98 -21.94 -10.96 10.35
N LYS A 99 -21.66 -9.68 10.13
CA LYS A 99 -22.64 -8.78 9.53
C LYS A 99 -22.90 -9.11 8.07
N VAL A 100 -21.85 -9.43 7.31
CA VAL A 100 -22.01 -9.89 5.93
C VAL A 100 -22.81 -11.20 5.89
N LYS A 101 -22.58 -12.13 6.82
CA LYS A 101 -23.32 -13.36 6.94
C LYS A 101 -24.81 -13.13 7.21
N GLN A 102 -25.13 -12.20 8.10
CA GLN A 102 -26.52 -11.84 8.40
C GLN A 102 -27.24 -11.23 7.18
N GLU A 103 -26.57 -10.34 6.45
CA GLU A 103 -27.16 -9.60 5.34
C GLU A 103 -27.25 -10.43 4.05
N THR A 104 -26.31 -11.32 3.80
CA THR A 104 -26.18 -12.01 2.52
C THR A 104 -26.54 -13.50 2.56
N HIS A 105 -26.72 -14.08 3.75
CA HIS A 105 -26.91 -15.50 3.95
C HIS A 105 -25.79 -16.37 3.35
N GLY A 106 -24.63 -15.78 3.05
CA GLY A 106 -23.47 -16.48 2.55
C GLY A 106 -22.60 -17.05 3.66
N GLU A 107 -21.52 -17.69 3.29
CA GLU A 107 -20.60 -18.31 4.24
C GLU A 107 -19.14 -18.04 3.88
N LEU A 108 -18.30 -18.04 4.90
CA LEU A 108 -16.85 -17.99 4.74
C LEU A 108 -16.36 -19.34 4.20
N LEU A 109 -15.64 -19.31 3.09
CA LEU A 109 -15.07 -20.52 2.46
C LEU A 109 -13.58 -20.64 2.88
N GLY A 110 -13.31 -21.61 3.73
CA GLY A 110 -11.95 -21.83 4.25
C GLY A 110 -11.53 -20.89 5.37
N ASN A 111 -10.24 -20.74 5.55
CA ASN A 111 -9.64 -19.92 6.59
C ASN A 111 -9.25 -18.53 6.09
N LEU A 112 -9.13 -17.58 7.00
CA LEU A 112 -8.52 -16.28 6.72
C LEU A 112 -7.01 -16.46 6.53
N GLU A 113 -6.49 -15.92 5.43
CA GLU A 113 -5.05 -15.73 5.25
C GLU A 113 -4.67 -14.32 5.67
N ILE A 114 -3.72 -14.20 6.59
CA ILE A 114 -3.32 -12.91 7.15
C ILE A 114 -1.82 -12.74 7.03
N ILE A 115 -1.41 -11.61 6.47
CA ILE A 115 -0.01 -11.20 6.38
C ILE A 115 0.16 -9.84 7.02
N ARG A 116 1.20 -9.67 7.85
CA ARG A 116 1.58 -8.35 8.33
C ARG A 116 2.48 -7.66 7.32
N ILE A 117 2.20 -6.39 7.04
CA ILE A 117 3.01 -5.57 6.14
C ILE A 117 3.36 -4.23 6.77
N PRO A 118 4.57 -3.71 6.54
CA PRO A 118 4.86 -2.32 6.80
C PRO A 118 4.40 -1.50 5.57
N LEU A 119 3.64 -0.44 5.79
CA LEU A 119 3.30 0.52 4.74
C LEU A 119 4.44 1.52 4.62
N ASN A 120 5.32 1.27 3.69
CA ASN A 120 6.53 2.04 3.47
C ASN A 120 6.43 2.87 2.19
N LEU A 121 6.99 4.07 2.27
CA LEU A 121 7.40 4.83 1.10
C LEU A 121 8.88 4.59 0.88
N TYR A 122 9.27 4.07 -0.28
CA TYR A 122 10.68 3.86 -0.60
C TYR A 122 11.06 4.51 -1.93
N ARG A 123 12.34 4.83 -2.04
CA ARG A 123 12.96 5.33 -3.27
C ARG A 123 14.29 4.61 -3.49
N ALA A 124 14.51 4.13 -4.71
CA ALA A 124 15.83 3.76 -5.15
C ALA A 124 16.80 4.96 -5.04
N ARG A 125 18.03 4.72 -4.62
CA ARG A 125 19.04 5.78 -4.50
C ARG A 125 19.25 6.51 -5.81
N ASN A 126 19.31 5.74 -6.90
CA ASN A 126 19.40 6.24 -8.27
C ASN A 126 18.34 5.55 -9.12
N ALA A 127 17.69 6.31 -9.98
CA ALA A 127 16.72 5.79 -10.94
C ALA A 127 17.37 5.35 -12.25
N THR A 128 18.68 5.60 -12.42
CA THR A 128 19.45 5.22 -13.60
C THR A 128 20.79 4.59 -13.20
N ASN A 129 21.46 3.96 -14.15
CA ASN A 129 22.82 3.44 -13.98
C ASN A 129 23.91 4.49 -14.19
N ARG A 130 23.60 5.78 -14.08
CA ARG A 130 24.57 6.88 -14.24
C ARG A 130 25.83 6.70 -13.41
N GLN A 131 25.72 6.18 -12.19
CA GLN A 131 26.84 5.98 -11.27
C GLN A 131 27.61 4.66 -11.52
N TRP A 132 27.09 3.79 -12.38
CA TRP A 132 27.71 2.49 -12.67
C TRP A 132 28.69 2.54 -13.85
N ARG A 133 29.08 3.72 -14.27
CA ARG A 133 30.01 3.95 -15.41
C ARG A 133 31.41 3.38 -15.20
N ASN A 134 31.75 2.98 -13.97
CA ASN A 134 33.01 2.34 -13.65
C ASN A 134 32.91 0.81 -13.63
N LEU A 135 31.88 0.25 -14.23
CA LEU A 135 31.79 -1.19 -14.42
C LEU A 135 32.90 -1.64 -15.41
N PRO A 136 33.52 -2.83 -15.18
CA PRO A 136 34.42 -3.42 -16.14
C PRO A 136 33.80 -3.44 -17.54
N GLY A 137 34.59 -3.22 -18.58
CA GLY A 137 34.06 -3.10 -19.96
C GLY A 137 33.32 -4.34 -20.47
N ASP A 138 33.58 -5.48 -19.84
CA ASP A 138 32.90 -6.76 -20.08
C ASP A 138 31.56 -6.94 -19.34
N HIS A 139 31.21 -6.00 -18.44
CA HIS A 139 29.96 -6.09 -17.71
C HIS A 139 28.75 -5.84 -18.65
N PRO A 140 27.68 -6.68 -18.60
CA PRO A 140 26.55 -6.59 -19.52
C PRO A 140 25.89 -5.20 -19.60
N PHE A 141 25.96 -4.42 -18.53
CA PHE A 141 25.38 -3.08 -18.45
C PHE A 141 26.37 -1.92 -18.56
N ALA A 142 27.66 -2.21 -18.84
CA ALA A 142 28.68 -1.16 -18.91
C ALA A 142 28.37 -0.08 -19.97
N ASN A 143 27.76 -0.50 -21.08
CA ASN A 143 27.44 0.36 -22.24
C ASN A 143 25.95 0.52 -22.50
N SER A 144 25.08 -0.01 -21.64
CA SER A 144 23.63 0.06 -21.83
C SER A 144 23.00 0.98 -20.78
N PRO A 145 22.15 1.93 -21.20
CA PRO A 145 21.37 2.75 -20.25
C PRO A 145 20.33 1.88 -19.56
N VAL A 146 20.26 1.99 -18.25
CA VAL A 146 19.22 1.34 -17.43
C VAL A 146 18.41 2.42 -16.73
N PHE A 147 17.08 2.29 -16.76
CA PHE A 147 16.14 3.18 -16.12
C PHE A 147 15.20 2.37 -15.24
N LEU A 148 15.02 2.77 -13.99
CA LEU A 148 14.00 2.23 -13.10
C LEU A 148 12.70 3.04 -13.29
N VAL A 149 11.58 2.35 -13.43
CA VAL A 149 10.26 2.95 -13.66
C VAL A 149 9.24 2.40 -12.66
N GLY A 150 8.30 3.23 -12.22
CA GLY A 150 7.26 2.80 -11.30
C GLY A 150 7.80 2.31 -9.96
N ASP A 151 7.26 1.21 -9.46
CA ASP A 151 7.61 0.65 -8.15
C ASP A 151 9.07 0.19 -8.03
N SER A 152 9.76 -0.07 -9.12
CA SER A 152 11.19 -0.35 -9.09
C SER A 152 12.03 0.87 -8.68
N ALA A 153 11.51 2.07 -8.89
CA ALA A 153 12.16 3.33 -8.56
C ALA A 153 11.60 3.98 -7.29
N ILE A 154 10.27 4.04 -7.19
CA ILE A 154 9.53 4.67 -6.09
C ILE A 154 8.32 3.81 -5.76
N GLY A 155 8.35 3.12 -4.64
CA GLY A 155 7.20 2.40 -4.11
C GLY A 155 6.43 3.25 -3.12
N SER A 156 5.13 3.33 -3.30
CA SER A 156 4.26 4.15 -2.49
C SER A 156 3.05 3.36 -2.01
N PRO A 157 2.67 3.47 -0.74
CA PRO A 157 1.38 3.03 -0.27
C PRO A 157 0.26 3.91 -0.86
N TYR A 158 -0.99 3.57 -0.60
CA TYR A 158 -2.16 4.37 -0.98
C TYR A 158 -2.43 4.45 -2.49
N PHE A 159 -2.16 3.37 -3.24
CA PHE A 159 -2.51 3.21 -4.66
C PHE A 159 -1.99 4.31 -5.62
N GLN A 160 -0.88 4.96 -5.27
CA GLN A 160 -0.29 6.01 -6.11
C GLN A 160 0.65 5.45 -7.18
N SER A 161 1.06 4.19 -7.08
CA SER A 161 2.13 3.60 -7.87
C SER A 161 1.79 3.45 -9.36
N ILE A 162 0.54 3.14 -9.71
CA ILE A 162 0.14 2.93 -11.11
C ILE A 162 0.22 4.24 -11.89
N SER A 163 -0.39 5.32 -11.40
CA SER A 163 -0.34 6.63 -12.07
C SER A 163 1.08 7.19 -12.13
N LEU A 164 1.83 7.03 -11.05
CA LEU A 164 3.23 7.42 -11.00
C LEU A 164 4.07 6.66 -12.04
N GLY A 165 3.90 5.33 -12.12
CA GLY A 165 4.59 4.48 -13.08
C GLY A 165 4.33 4.91 -14.51
N LEU A 166 3.08 5.20 -14.85
CA LEU A 166 2.68 5.67 -16.17
C LEU A 166 3.29 7.04 -16.50
N GLU A 167 3.24 8.00 -15.56
CA GLU A 167 3.85 9.32 -15.73
C GLU A 167 5.37 9.22 -15.95
N CYS A 168 6.05 8.36 -15.19
CA CYS A 168 7.49 8.12 -15.34
C CYS A 168 7.82 7.50 -16.69
N ALA A 169 7.03 6.54 -17.15
CA ALA A 169 7.20 5.91 -18.46
C ALA A 169 6.99 6.90 -19.61
N MET A 170 5.96 7.74 -19.52
CA MET A 170 5.68 8.78 -20.53
C MET A 170 6.82 9.82 -20.59
N PHE A 171 7.32 10.26 -19.45
CA PHE A 171 8.45 11.19 -19.40
C PHE A 171 9.71 10.58 -20.02
N LEU A 172 10.03 9.33 -19.67
CA LEU A 172 11.16 8.59 -20.23
C LEU A 172 11.02 8.42 -21.74
N ALA A 173 9.83 8.04 -22.23
CA ALA A 173 9.56 7.94 -23.66
C ALA A 173 9.78 9.27 -24.39
N GLY A 174 9.37 10.38 -23.79
CA GLY A 174 9.62 11.73 -24.32
C GLY A 174 11.11 12.09 -24.38
N LEU A 175 11.92 11.62 -23.43
CA LEU A 175 13.37 11.80 -23.48
C LEU A 175 14.01 10.95 -24.58
N ILE A 176 13.60 9.69 -24.72
CA ILE A 176 14.11 8.75 -25.74
C ILE A 176 13.76 9.24 -27.15
N ALA A 177 12.61 9.87 -27.32
CA ALA A 177 12.19 10.42 -28.62
C ALA A 177 13.04 11.60 -29.09
N GLN A 178 13.79 12.25 -28.22
CA GLN A 178 14.71 13.35 -28.56
C GLN A 178 16.02 12.79 -29.12
N ARG A 179 16.09 12.61 -30.43
CA ARG A 179 17.23 11.94 -31.11
C ARG A 179 18.58 12.60 -30.87
N ASP A 180 18.61 13.92 -30.69
CA ASP A 180 19.83 14.70 -30.52
C ASP A 180 20.22 14.90 -29.03
N LEU A 181 19.46 14.31 -28.10
CA LEU A 181 19.76 14.42 -26.67
C LEU A 181 20.91 13.48 -26.29
N PRO A 182 22.05 14.02 -25.80
CA PRO A 182 23.15 13.20 -25.34
C PRO A 182 22.69 12.25 -24.22
N LEU A 183 23.17 11.02 -24.24
CA LEU A 183 22.81 10.00 -23.23
C LEU A 183 23.03 10.50 -21.79
N ARG A 184 24.12 11.22 -21.57
CA ARG A 184 24.39 11.79 -20.24
C ARG A 184 23.28 12.73 -19.77
N ASP A 185 22.84 13.63 -20.66
CA ASP A 185 21.82 14.61 -20.33
C ASP A 185 20.45 13.95 -20.14
N MET A 186 20.18 12.88 -20.91
CA MET A 186 18.99 12.04 -20.72
C MET A 186 18.97 11.41 -19.33
N LEU A 187 20.06 10.79 -18.89
CA LEU A 187 20.19 10.18 -17.56
C LEU A 187 20.02 11.24 -16.46
N ASP A 188 20.65 12.41 -16.61
CA ASP A 188 20.58 13.50 -15.64
C ASP A 188 19.17 14.11 -15.52
N ARG A 189 18.50 14.30 -16.66
CA ARG A 189 17.11 14.80 -16.66
C ARG A 189 16.15 13.81 -16.06
N TYR A 190 16.34 12.51 -16.31
CA TYR A 190 15.51 11.48 -15.74
C TYR A 190 15.71 11.37 -14.22
N GLU A 191 16.95 11.40 -13.73
CA GLU A 191 17.24 11.42 -12.28
C GLU A 191 16.58 12.61 -11.58
N LEU A 192 16.71 13.81 -12.15
CA LEU A 192 16.08 15.01 -11.59
C LEU A 192 14.54 14.90 -11.59
N TYR A 193 13.97 14.36 -12.67
CA TYR A 193 12.53 14.12 -12.75
C TYR A 193 12.08 13.15 -11.66
N MET A 194 12.76 12.01 -11.51
CA MET A 194 12.44 11.00 -10.50
C MET A 194 12.59 11.53 -9.07
N TYR A 195 13.57 12.39 -8.81
CA TYR A 195 13.69 13.08 -7.53
C TYR A 195 12.47 13.98 -7.23
N LYS A 196 12.01 14.76 -8.21
CA LYS A 196 10.81 15.58 -8.08
C LYS A 196 9.56 14.74 -7.85
N GLN A 197 9.43 13.62 -8.57
CA GLN A 197 8.31 12.68 -8.37
C GLN A 197 8.32 12.09 -6.96
N TRP A 198 9.49 11.70 -6.46
CA TRP A 198 9.60 11.20 -5.09
C TRP A 198 9.18 12.24 -4.05
N LEU A 199 9.60 13.50 -4.18
CA LEU A 199 9.16 14.57 -3.29
C LEU A 199 7.64 14.75 -3.34
N ARG A 200 7.05 14.73 -4.54
CA ARG A 200 5.59 14.82 -4.72
C ARG A 200 4.86 13.68 -4.00
N VAL A 201 5.31 12.45 -4.20
CA VAL A 201 4.72 11.26 -3.58
C VAL A 201 4.90 11.29 -2.06
N TYR A 202 6.06 11.70 -1.57
CA TYR A 202 6.34 11.86 -0.15
C TYR A 202 5.37 12.86 0.51
N MET A 203 5.28 14.07 -0.05
CA MET A 203 4.39 15.11 0.46
C MET A 203 2.92 14.64 0.46
N ARG A 204 2.48 14.03 -0.63
CA ARG A 204 1.13 13.50 -0.76
C ARG A 204 0.85 12.39 0.25
N SER A 205 1.79 11.46 0.44
CA SER A 205 1.63 10.36 1.42
C SER A 205 1.55 10.89 2.86
N LYS A 206 2.36 11.90 3.19
CA LYS A 206 2.28 12.56 4.50
C LYS A 206 0.95 13.29 4.70
N MET A 207 0.47 13.96 3.67
CA MET A 207 -0.83 14.65 3.72
C MET A 207 -1.99 13.67 3.85
N ILE A 208 -1.98 12.55 3.11
CA ILE A 208 -2.99 11.50 3.23
C ILE A 208 -2.99 10.92 4.65
N LYS A 209 -1.80 10.60 5.19
CA LYS A 209 -1.70 10.10 6.55
C LYS A 209 -2.24 11.12 7.55
N HIS A 210 -1.82 12.37 7.46
CA HIS A 210 -2.30 13.44 8.35
C HIS A 210 -3.83 13.59 8.30
N ASN A 211 -4.40 13.61 7.10
CA ASN A 211 -5.86 13.69 6.95
C ASN A 211 -6.58 12.47 7.55
N LYS A 212 -6.04 11.25 7.34
CA LYS A 212 -6.59 10.05 7.99
C LYS A 212 -6.56 10.17 9.51
N ASP A 213 -5.40 10.51 10.08
CA ASP A 213 -5.24 10.68 11.51
C ASP A 213 -6.16 11.78 12.07
N LEU A 214 -6.42 12.85 11.30
CA LEU A 214 -7.37 13.90 11.65
C LEU A 214 -8.82 13.39 11.63
N PHE A 215 -9.24 12.70 10.56
CA PHE A 215 -10.58 12.13 10.47
C PHE A 215 -10.85 11.06 11.53
N GLU A 216 -9.86 10.24 11.86
CA GLU A 216 -9.97 9.26 12.94
C GLU A 216 -10.13 9.92 14.32
N SER A 217 -9.75 11.19 14.46
CA SER A 217 -9.87 11.96 15.72
C SER A 217 -11.15 12.80 15.81
N LEU A 218 -11.98 12.82 14.77
CA LEU A 218 -13.25 13.59 14.80
C LEU A 218 -14.24 13.06 15.85
N ASP A 219 -14.11 11.79 16.22
CA ASP A 219 -14.94 11.17 17.26
C ASP A 219 -14.45 11.51 18.68
N ASP A 220 -13.21 12.03 18.80
CA ASP A 220 -12.66 12.55 20.07
C ASP A 220 -12.24 14.02 19.91
N PRO A 221 -13.09 14.97 20.37
CA PRO A 221 -12.82 16.40 20.24
C PRO A 221 -11.52 16.87 20.91
N LEU A 222 -11.10 16.23 22.02
CA LEU A 222 -9.86 16.58 22.71
C LEU A 222 -8.64 16.15 21.89
N ALA A 223 -8.64 14.92 21.40
CA ALA A 223 -7.58 14.42 20.50
C ALA A 223 -7.50 15.23 19.19
N LEU A 224 -8.64 15.72 18.69
CA LEU A 224 -8.69 16.61 17.54
C LEU A 224 -8.02 17.95 17.83
N LEU A 225 -8.30 18.57 18.97
CA LEU A 225 -7.71 19.86 19.36
C LEU A 225 -6.20 19.73 19.56
N GLU A 226 -5.73 18.65 20.19
CA GLU A 226 -4.30 18.34 20.32
C GLU A 226 -3.59 18.24 18.95
N LYS A 227 -4.18 17.50 18.01
CA LYS A 227 -3.62 17.33 16.67
C LYS A 227 -3.61 18.59 15.83
N LEU A 228 -4.56 19.48 16.05
CA LEU A 228 -4.63 20.79 15.37
C LEU A 228 -3.74 21.85 16.03
N HIS A 229 -3.08 21.52 17.18
CA HIS A 229 -2.30 22.48 17.96
C HIS A 229 -3.08 23.77 18.31
N ILE A 230 -4.38 23.61 18.55
CA ILE A 230 -5.26 24.70 18.99
C ILE A 230 -5.34 24.66 20.51
N TYR A 231 -4.35 25.24 21.15
CA TYR A 231 -4.34 25.62 22.56
C TYR A 231 -3.98 27.08 22.69
#